data_ec05570b0ff130cc978e6554f268f127
#
_entry.id   ec05570b0ff130cc978e6554f268f127
#
_cell.length_a   1.000
_cell.length_b   1.000
_cell.length_c   1.000
_cell.angle_alpha   90.00
_cell.angle_beta   90.00
_cell.angle_gamma   90.00
#
_symmetry.space_group_name_H-M   'P 1'
#
loop_
_entity.id
_entity.type
_entity.pdbx_description
1 polymer ?
#
loop_
_entity_poly.entity_id
_entity_poly.type
_entity_poly.pdbx_seq_one_letter_code
_entity_poly.pdbx_strand_id
1 'polypeptide(L)'
;MARVHDVAAYILGERGSMTTWKLQKLVYYSQAWSLVWDDKPLFQARIEAWANGPVVPVLYSHHRGAYQISHWPNGSRSGLTTKERETVDAVVNFYGPKTSQWLSDLTHLEAPWINAR
;
A
#
# COMPACT_ATOMS: atom_id res chain seq x y z
N MET A 1 13.29 -6.90 -6.04
CA MET A 1 11.88 -6.49 -5.96
C MET A 1 11.26 -7.07 -4.69
N ALA A 2 10.51 -6.25 -3.96
CA ALA A 2 9.94 -6.67 -2.68
C ALA A 2 8.73 -7.59 -2.89
N ARG A 3 8.41 -8.39 -1.87
CA ARG A 3 7.12 -9.07 -1.81
C ARG A 3 6.09 -8.07 -1.27
N VAL A 4 4.89 -8.06 -1.86
CA VAL A 4 3.86 -7.12 -1.39
C VAL A 4 3.49 -7.37 0.08
N HIS A 5 3.57 -8.61 0.54
CA HIS A 5 3.35 -8.94 1.95
C HIS A 5 4.36 -8.25 2.87
N ASP A 6 5.60 -8.13 2.42
CA ASP A 6 6.63 -7.46 3.22
C ASP A 6 6.39 -5.95 3.25
N VAL A 7 5.87 -5.38 2.15
CA VAL A 7 5.50 -3.96 2.10
C VAL A 7 4.39 -3.69 3.14
N ALA A 8 3.36 -4.53 3.16
CA ALA A 8 2.27 -4.39 4.13
C ALA A 8 2.77 -4.51 5.57
N ALA A 9 3.62 -5.51 5.83
CA ALA A 9 4.19 -5.70 7.16
C ALA A 9 5.02 -4.49 7.59
N TYR A 10 5.81 -3.94 6.67
CA TYR A 10 6.64 -2.78 6.97
C TYR A 10 5.79 -1.55 7.30
N ILE A 11 4.75 -1.28 6.51
CA ILE A 11 3.86 -0.14 6.73
C ILE A 11 3.21 -0.23 8.11
N LEU A 12 2.68 -1.40 8.45
CA LEU A 12 2.05 -1.60 9.76
C LEU A 12 3.07 -1.48 10.90
N GLY A 13 4.29 -1.97 10.69
CA GLY A 13 5.34 -1.84 11.68
C GLY A 13 5.75 -0.40 11.95
N GLU A 14 5.78 0.42 10.90
CA GLU A 14 6.18 1.83 11.02
C GLU A 14 5.04 2.72 11.52
N ARG A 15 3.80 2.46 11.10
CA ARG A 15 2.68 3.35 11.38
C ARG A 15 1.75 2.84 12.48
N GLY A 16 1.72 1.52 12.70
CA GLY A 16 0.81 0.93 13.69
C GLY A 16 -0.55 0.60 13.09
N SER A 17 -1.51 0.36 13.96
CA SER A 17 -2.86 -0.06 13.57
C SER A 17 -3.54 0.94 12.63
N MET A 18 -4.25 0.41 11.64
CA MET A 18 -5.00 1.24 10.69
C MET A 18 -6.13 0.40 10.10
N THR A 19 -7.03 1.09 9.37
CA THR A 19 -8.06 0.35 8.63
C THR A 19 -7.41 -0.42 7.49
N THR A 20 -8.04 -1.54 7.12
CA THR A 20 -7.54 -2.34 5.99
C THR A 20 -7.56 -1.56 4.69
N TRP A 21 -8.55 -0.69 4.50
CA TRP A 21 -8.64 0.15 3.30
C TRP A 21 -7.53 1.19 3.24
N LYS A 22 -7.14 1.75 4.39
CA LYS A 22 -6.01 2.66 4.43
C LYS A 22 -4.71 1.94 4.08
N LEU A 23 -4.53 0.73 4.61
CA LEU A 23 -3.35 -0.08 4.27
C LEU A 23 -3.27 -0.30 2.76
N GLN A 24 -4.39 -0.67 2.12
CA GLN A 24 -4.42 -0.88 0.67
C GLN A 24 -3.96 0.36 -0.09
N LYS A 25 -4.41 1.53 0.33
CA LYS A 25 -4.05 2.76 -0.35
C LYS A 25 -2.59 3.15 -0.13
N LEU A 26 -2.06 2.92 1.05
CA LEU A 26 -0.64 3.18 1.31
C LEU A 26 0.24 2.22 0.49
N VAL A 27 -0.17 0.97 0.34
CA VAL A 27 0.55 0.02 -0.53
C VAL A 27 0.48 0.49 -1.98
N TYR A 28 -0.68 0.91 -2.45
CA TYR A 28 -0.83 1.44 -3.80
C TYR A 28 0.09 2.64 -4.06
N TYR A 29 0.10 3.62 -3.16
CA TYR A 29 0.95 4.79 -3.34
C TYR A 29 2.43 4.45 -3.26
N SER A 30 2.80 3.46 -2.46
CA SER A 30 4.18 2.98 -2.44
C SER A 30 4.61 2.45 -3.80
N GLN A 31 3.74 1.70 -4.46
CA GLN A 31 4.01 1.22 -5.82
C GLN A 31 4.09 2.38 -6.81
N ALA A 32 3.12 3.29 -6.75
CA ALA A 32 3.06 4.41 -7.69
C ALA A 32 4.31 5.29 -7.60
N TRP A 33 4.74 5.62 -6.38
CA TRP A 33 5.91 6.48 -6.21
C TRP A 33 7.22 5.77 -6.48
N SER A 34 7.27 4.44 -6.27
CA SER A 34 8.43 3.67 -6.70
C SER A 34 8.64 3.77 -8.22
N LEU A 35 7.54 3.70 -8.97
CA LEU A 35 7.60 3.87 -10.43
C LEU A 35 8.08 5.27 -10.81
N VAL A 36 7.67 6.30 -10.06
CA VAL A 36 8.04 7.69 -10.37
C VAL A 36 9.47 7.98 -9.94
N TRP A 37 9.85 7.65 -8.71
CA TRP A 37 11.14 8.04 -8.15
C TRP A 37 12.26 7.07 -8.51
N ASP A 38 11.96 5.77 -8.53
CA ASP A 38 12.97 4.72 -8.69
C ASP A 38 12.93 4.10 -10.08
N ASP A 39 11.97 4.49 -10.90
CA ASP A 39 11.79 4.02 -12.28
C ASP A 39 11.64 2.51 -12.37
N LYS A 40 11.05 1.90 -11.34
CA LYS A 40 10.80 0.46 -11.31
C LYS A 40 9.69 0.14 -10.31
N PRO A 41 8.98 -0.99 -10.51
CA PRO A 41 7.96 -1.39 -9.54
C PRO A 41 8.59 -1.83 -8.22
N LEU A 42 7.88 -1.54 -7.13
CA LEU A 42 8.28 -1.98 -5.80
C LEU A 42 7.99 -3.47 -5.63
N PHE A 43 6.88 -3.93 -6.19
CA PHE A 43 6.44 -5.32 -6.12
C PHE A 43 5.71 -5.69 -7.40
N GLN A 44 5.45 -7.01 -7.58
CA GLN A 44 4.80 -7.50 -8.79
C GLN A 44 3.31 -7.78 -8.66
N ALA A 45 2.77 -7.77 -7.46
CA ALA A 45 1.37 -8.11 -7.25
C ALA A 45 0.45 -7.20 -8.06
N ARG A 46 -0.63 -7.81 -8.57
CA ARG A 46 -1.62 -7.08 -9.37
C ARG A 46 -2.40 -6.10 -8.51
N ILE A 47 -2.77 -4.98 -9.12
CA ILE A 47 -3.65 -3.97 -8.50
C ILE A 47 -4.90 -3.87 -9.37
N GLU A 48 -6.07 -3.87 -8.73
CA GLU A 48 -7.36 -3.76 -9.42
C GLU A 48 -8.09 -2.51 -8.98
N ALA A 49 -8.94 -2.01 -9.85
CA ALA A 49 -9.79 -0.85 -9.59
C ALA A 49 -11.12 -1.33 -9.00
N TRP A 50 -11.32 -1.11 -7.71
CA TRP A 50 -12.56 -1.46 -7.02
C TRP A 50 -13.34 -0.20 -6.67
N ALA A 51 -14.57 -0.36 -6.17
CA ALA A 51 -15.46 0.77 -5.89
C ALA A 51 -14.84 1.79 -4.95
N ASN A 52 -14.06 1.35 -3.96
CA ASN A 52 -13.45 2.24 -2.97
C ASN A 52 -12.01 2.63 -3.32
N GLY A 53 -11.57 2.34 -4.54
CA GLY A 53 -10.23 2.70 -5.00
C GLY A 53 -9.40 1.48 -5.37
N PRO A 54 -8.09 1.68 -5.54
CA PRO A 54 -7.21 0.58 -5.93
C PRO A 54 -7.04 -0.42 -4.81
N VAL A 55 -7.00 -1.70 -5.17
CA VAL A 55 -6.89 -2.82 -4.23
C VAL A 55 -5.87 -3.81 -4.78
N VAL A 56 -5.02 -4.33 -3.90
CA VAL A 56 -4.15 -5.46 -4.18
C VAL A 56 -4.90 -6.72 -3.74
N PRO A 57 -5.43 -7.52 -4.68
CA PRO A 57 -6.30 -8.65 -4.29
C PRO A 57 -5.62 -9.67 -3.39
N VAL A 58 -4.32 -9.90 -3.57
CA VAL A 58 -3.62 -10.88 -2.74
C VAL A 58 -3.57 -10.43 -1.28
N LEU A 59 -3.51 -9.12 -1.01
CA LEU A 59 -3.62 -8.62 0.35
C LEU A 59 -5.06 -8.75 0.86
N TYR A 60 -6.02 -8.43 0.01
CA TYR A 60 -7.43 -8.51 0.38
C TYR A 60 -7.81 -9.91 0.84
N SER A 61 -7.29 -10.94 0.17
CA SER A 61 -7.61 -12.32 0.54
C SER A 61 -7.17 -12.65 1.97
N HIS A 62 -6.22 -11.92 2.51
CA HIS A 62 -5.72 -12.11 3.88
C HIS A 62 -6.42 -11.23 4.92
N HIS A 63 -6.98 -10.08 4.53
CA HIS A 63 -7.61 -9.21 5.50
C HIS A 63 -9.13 -9.11 5.36
N ARG A 64 -9.73 -9.79 4.39
CA ARG A 64 -11.17 -9.72 4.21
C ARG A 64 -11.89 -10.15 5.50
N GLY A 65 -12.93 -9.41 5.84
CA GLY A 65 -13.62 -9.63 7.08
C GLY A 65 -13.09 -8.81 8.25
N ALA A 66 -11.91 -8.22 8.13
CA ALA A 66 -11.35 -7.34 9.15
C ALA A 66 -11.53 -5.89 8.73
N TYR A 67 -11.82 -5.03 9.69
CA TYR A 67 -11.91 -3.59 9.46
C TYR A 67 -10.60 -2.89 9.84
N GLN A 68 -10.01 -3.31 10.95
CA GLN A 68 -8.76 -2.79 11.48
C GLN A 68 -7.70 -3.88 11.46
N ILE A 69 -6.44 -3.49 11.28
CA ILE A 69 -5.33 -4.42 11.29
C ILE A 69 -4.11 -3.76 11.93
N SER A 70 -3.34 -4.52 12.69
CA SER A 70 -2.19 -4.00 13.42
C SER A 70 -0.87 -4.66 13.03
N HIS A 71 -0.90 -5.84 12.43
CA HIS A 71 0.31 -6.52 11.96
C HIS A 71 -0.05 -7.44 10.80
N TRP A 72 0.97 -7.88 10.07
CA TRP A 72 0.79 -8.69 8.86
C TRP A 72 1.62 -9.97 8.98
N PRO A 73 1.01 -11.08 9.45
CA PRO A 73 1.78 -12.31 9.71
C PRO A 73 2.42 -12.92 8.47
N ASN A 74 1.87 -12.63 7.28
CA ASN A 74 2.35 -13.22 6.03
C ASN A 74 3.56 -12.51 5.44
N GLY A 75 4.07 -11.46 6.10
CA GLY A 75 5.20 -10.71 5.62
C GLY A 75 6.19 -10.41 6.74
N SER A 76 7.37 -9.94 6.35
CA SER A 76 8.42 -9.53 7.27
C SER A 76 8.73 -8.06 7.07
N ARG A 77 8.68 -7.27 8.17
CA ARG A 77 9.02 -5.86 8.09
C ARG A 77 10.49 -5.62 7.77
N SER A 78 11.31 -6.65 7.84
CA SER A 78 12.73 -6.55 7.47
C SER A 78 13.01 -7.00 6.04
N GLY A 79 11.97 -7.28 5.27
CA GLY A 79 12.12 -7.82 3.91
C GLY A 79 12.42 -6.80 2.82
N LEU A 80 12.45 -5.49 3.14
CA LEU A 80 12.71 -4.44 2.17
C LEU A 80 14.16 -4.02 2.19
N THR A 81 14.70 -3.66 1.01
CA THR A 81 16.03 -3.05 0.94
C THR A 81 15.96 -1.64 1.49
N THR A 82 17.14 -1.04 1.72
CA THR A 82 17.22 0.35 2.19
C THR A 82 16.50 1.30 1.23
N LYS A 83 16.72 1.14 -0.07
CA LYS A 83 16.09 2.00 -1.07
C LYS A 83 14.57 1.85 -1.06
N GLU A 84 14.09 0.61 -0.96
CA GLU A 84 12.65 0.34 -0.89
C GLU A 84 12.04 0.95 0.35
N ARG A 85 12.72 0.85 1.50
CA ARG A 85 12.24 1.46 2.74
C ARG A 85 12.15 2.98 2.62
N GLU A 86 13.12 3.61 1.96
CA GLU A 86 13.09 5.07 1.78
C GLU A 86 11.85 5.51 1.02
N THR A 87 11.51 4.80 -0.04
CA THR A 87 10.32 5.12 -0.83
C THR A 87 9.05 4.93 0.00
N VAL A 88 8.93 3.81 0.70
CA VAL A 88 7.76 3.53 1.52
C VAL A 88 7.67 4.52 2.69
N ASP A 89 8.79 4.87 3.31
CA ASP A 89 8.82 5.86 4.40
C ASP A 89 8.28 7.21 3.93
N ALA A 90 8.68 7.66 2.74
CA ALA A 90 8.21 8.93 2.21
C ALA A 90 6.68 8.89 1.98
N VAL A 91 6.17 7.79 1.48
CA VAL A 91 4.73 7.60 1.27
C VAL A 91 3.99 7.60 2.61
N VAL A 92 4.48 6.85 3.58
CA VAL A 92 3.84 6.76 4.90
C VAL A 92 3.86 8.10 5.62
N ASN A 93 4.95 8.85 5.50
CA ASN A 93 5.06 10.16 6.15
C ASN A 93 4.09 11.17 5.56
N PHE A 94 3.86 11.11 4.25
CA PHE A 94 2.95 12.06 3.61
C PHE A 94 1.49 11.63 3.73
N TYR A 95 1.19 10.38 3.36
CA TYR A 95 -0.19 9.90 3.31
C TYR A 95 -0.68 9.30 4.63
N GLY A 96 0.24 8.86 5.48
CA GLY A 96 -0.12 8.20 6.73
C GLY A 96 -1.05 8.99 7.64
N PRO A 97 -0.87 10.32 7.80
CA PRO A 97 -1.78 11.12 8.63
C PRO A 97 -3.16 11.31 8.03
N LYS A 98 -3.36 10.98 6.75
CA LYS A 98 -4.63 11.20 6.07
C LYS A 98 -5.63 10.10 6.43
N THR A 99 -6.93 10.44 6.41
CA THR A 99 -7.97 9.46 6.67
C THR A 99 -8.15 8.54 5.47
N SER A 100 -8.78 7.39 5.70
CA SER A 100 -9.15 6.48 4.61
C SER A 100 -10.05 7.19 3.59
N GLN A 101 -10.96 8.03 4.06
CA GLN A 101 -11.87 8.76 3.17
C GLN A 101 -11.10 9.76 2.30
N TRP A 102 -10.16 10.49 2.90
CA TRP A 102 -9.33 11.44 2.15
C TRP A 102 -8.56 10.72 1.04
N LEU A 103 -7.97 9.57 1.37
CA LEU A 103 -7.20 8.78 0.40
C LEU A 103 -8.11 8.22 -0.69
N SER A 104 -9.32 7.79 -0.33
CA SER A 104 -10.29 7.29 -1.30
C SER A 104 -10.70 8.39 -2.28
N ASP A 105 -10.98 9.59 -1.76
CA ASP A 105 -11.34 10.73 -2.60
C ASP A 105 -10.20 11.09 -3.55
N LEU A 106 -8.96 11.08 -3.06
CA LEU A 106 -7.80 11.38 -3.90
C LEU A 106 -7.65 10.36 -5.02
N THR A 107 -7.76 9.07 -4.72
CA THR A 107 -7.60 8.04 -5.75
C THR A 107 -8.68 8.13 -6.81
N HIS A 108 -9.90 8.54 -6.44
CA HIS A 108 -10.97 8.72 -7.43
C HIS A 108 -10.72 9.91 -8.35
N LEU A 109 -9.96 10.90 -7.89
CA LEU A 109 -9.59 12.04 -8.73
C LEU A 109 -8.42 11.71 -9.65
N GLU A 110 -7.65 10.67 -9.35
CA GLU A 110 -6.46 10.30 -10.10
C GLU A 110 -6.79 9.19 -11.09
N ALA A 111 -7.47 9.59 -12.18
CA ALA A 111 -7.95 8.64 -13.19
C ALA A 111 -6.90 7.62 -13.66
N PRO A 112 -5.60 7.97 -13.78
CA PRO A 112 -4.63 7.00 -14.32
C PRO A 112 -4.50 5.70 -13.55
N TRP A 113 -4.88 5.65 -12.29
CA TRP A 113 -4.75 4.41 -11.53
C TRP A 113 -5.64 3.28 -12.07
N ILE A 114 -6.68 3.64 -12.80
CA ILE A 114 -7.57 2.66 -13.40
C ILE A 114 -6.81 1.69 -14.30
N ASN A 115 -5.74 2.15 -14.90
CA ASN A 115 -4.94 1.35 -15.81
C ASN A 115 -4.03 0.35 -15.08
N ALA A 116 -4.01 0.38 -13.76
CA ALA A 116 -3.21 -0.55 -12.97
C ALA A 116 -3.80 -1.95 -12.94
N ARG A 117 -5.01 -2.11 -13.43
CA ARG A 117 -5.66 -3.42 -13.47
C ARG A 117 -4.90 -4.38 -14.35
#